data_b934dfb156a328dc36d95f9a37f68ef8
#
_entry.id   b934dfb156a328dc36d95f9a37f68ef8
#
_cell.length_a   1.000
_cell.length_b   1.000
_cell.length_c   1.000
_cell.angle_alpha   90.00
_cell.angle_beta   90.00
_cell.angle_gamma   90.00
#
_symmetry.space_group_name_H-M   'P 1'
#
loop_
_entity.id
_entity.type
_entity.pdbx_description
1 polymer ?
#
loop_
_entity_poly.entity_id
_entity_poly.type
_entity_poly.pdbx_seq_one_letter_code
_entity_poly.pdbx_strand_id
1 'polypeptide(L)'
;MLEIDLNQLKRDKTIVREVGVEPEEFDVSRFGFCLSSPISVNLKAYHANNDALTVKGSIQTLVEQECRRCLKPVESKMMTKLDLHFTSKQALETSEKIEEELQFDWSQGELDLMGYLFQEIVLNIPAFVECDQSCRGICAGCGRNLNKLKCDCPEKATDPRWNVLLKNSNK
;
A
#
# COMPACT_ATOMS: atom_id res chain seq x y z
N MET A 1 7.13 -11.07 -13.30
CA MET A 1 8.40 -10.72 -12.62
C MET A 1 8.76 -9.26 -12.91
N LEU A 2 9.10 -8.49 -11.89
CA LEU A 2 9.51 -7.09 -11.99
C LEU A 2 11.00 -6.98 -11.65
N GLU A 3 11.85 -7.11 -12.66
CA GLU A 3 13.30 -7.19 -12.51
C GLU A 3 13.98 -6.10 -13.35
N ILE A 4 15.12 -5.62 -12.85
CA ILE A 4 16.00 -4.69 -13.56
C ILE A 4 17.29 -5.41 -13.91
N ASP A 5 17.62 -5.50 -15.19
CA ASP A 5 18.92 -5.97 -15.67
C ASP A 5 20.01 -4.96 -15.30
N LEU A 6 20.84 -5.33 -14.34
CA LEU A 6 21.93 -4.50 -13.83
C LEU A 6 23.03 -4.32 -14.87
N ASN A 7 23.26 -5.30 -15.75
CA ASN A 7 24.26 -5.19 -16.82
C ASN A 7 23.80 -4.20 -17.89
N GLN A 8 22.52 -4.23 -18.26
CA GLN A 8 21.92 -3.23 -19.13
C GLN A 8 22.02 -1.84 -18.50
N LEU A 9 21.67 -1.71 -17.22
CA LEU A 9 21.70 -0.44 -16.50
C LEU A 9 23.11 0.16 -16.42
N LYS A 10 24.15 -0.66 -16.27
CA LYS A 10 25.55 -0.19 -16.32
C LYS A 10 25.91 0.43 -17.67
N ARG A 11 25.42 -0.17 -18.77
CA ARG A 11 25.71 0.31 -20.14
C ARG A 11 24.90 1.57 -20.45
N ASP A 12 23.59 1.52 -20.23
CA ASP A 12 22.65 2.51 -20.73
C ASP A 12 22.42 3.66 -19.75
N LYS A 13 22.90 3.52 -18.50
CA LYS A 13 22.73 4.46 -17.36
C LYS A 13 21.29 4.69 -16.94
N THR A 14 20.33 4.35 -17.77
CA THR A 14 18.89 4.52 -17.51
C THR A 14 18.10 3.41 -18.17
N ILE A 15 17.12 2.86 -17.45
CA ILE A 15 16.15 1.89 -17.98
C ILE A 15 14.75 2.41 -17.67
N VAL A 16 13.85 2.36 -18.64
CA VAL A 16 12.43 2.64 -18.47
C VAL A 16 11.67 1.36 -18.73
N ARG A 17 10.72 1.03 -17.85
CA ARG A 17 9.85 -0.15 -17.96
C ARG A 17 8.41 0.22 -17.65
N GLU A 18 7.51 -0.38 -18.41
CA GLU A 18 6.09 -0.42 -18.12
C GLU A 18 5.68 -1.89 -18.05
N VAL A 19 5.18 -2.30 -16.89
CA VAL A 19 4.90 -3.71 -16.58
C VAL A 19 3.53 -3.83 -15.94
N GLY A 20 2.74 -4.82 -16.40
CA GLY A 20 1.57 -5.32 -15.70
C GLY A 20 1.97 -6.48 -14.80
N VAL A 21 1.54 -6.44 -13.54
CA VAL A 21 1.73 -7.53 -12.58
C VAL A 21 0.36 -8.05 -12.19
N GLU A 22 0.17 -9.37 -12.27
CA GLU A 22 -1.12 -9.97 -11.96
C GLU A 22 -1.36 -10.00 -10.44
N PRO A 23 -2.62 -9.78 -9.99
CA PRO A 23 -2.97 -9.76 -8.57
C PRO A 23 -2.59 -11.05 -7.81
N GLU A 24 -2.63 -12.18 -8.49
CA GLU A 24 -2.32 -13.52 -7.96
C GLU A 24 -0.85 -13.68 -7.56
N GLU A 25 0.03 -12.81 -8.04
CA GLU A 25 1.44 -12.81 -7.64
C GLU A 25 1.63 -12.31 -6.18
N PHE A 26 0.57 -11.74 -5.57
CA PHE A 26 0.60 -11.21 -4.21
C PHE A 26 -0.47 -11.84 -3.31
N ASP A 27 -0.07 -12.44 -2.20
CA ASP A 27 -1.00 -12.83 -1.14
C ASP A 27 -1.30 -11.64 -0.24
N VAL A 28 -2.35 -10.90 -0.57
CA VAL A 28 -2.83 -9.73 0.18
C VAL A 28 -4.00 -10.03 1.12
N SER A 29 -4.51 -11.27 1.13
CA SER A 29 -5.72 -11.67 1.88
C SER A 29 -5.65 -11.34 3.37
N ARG A 30 -4.48 -11.48 3.99
CA ARG A 30 -4.23 -11.20 5.41
C ARG A 30 -4.30 -9.70 5.78
N PHE A 31 -4.32 -8.81 4.80
CA PHE A 31 -4.37 -7.36 5.05
C PHE A 31 -5.77 -6.77 4.93
N GLY A 32 -6.80 -7.62 4.70
CA GLY A 32 -8.19 -7.19 4.66
C GLY A 32 -8.59 -6.42 3.39
N PHE A 33 -7.88 -6.63 2.28
CA PHE A 33 -8.24 -6.11 0.97
C PHE A 33 -7.94 -7.14 -0.13
N CYS A 34 -8.51 -6.92 -1.31
CA CYS A 34 -8.22 -7.67 -2.52
C CYS A 34 -7.78 -6.71 -3.64
N LEU A 35 -6.91 -7.17 -4.51
CA LEU A 35 -6.59 -6.48 -5.76
C LEU A 35 -7.60 -6.93 -6.82
N SER A 36 -8.38 -6.00 -7.36
CA SER A 36 -9.46 -6.30 -8.32
C SER A 36 -9.05 -6.07 -9.78
N SER A 37 -7.82 -5.61 -10.01
CA SER A 37 -7.25 -5.44 -11.36
C SER A 37 -5.75 -5.68 -11.36
N PRO A 38 -5.15 -5.95 -12.54
CA PRO A 38 -3.70 -5.97 -12.68
C PRO A 38 -3.07 -4.67 -12.18
N ILE A 39 -1.87 -4.80 -11.62
CA ILE A 39 -1.09 -3.69 -11.11
C ILE A 39 -0.28 -3.12 -12.26
N SER A 40 -0.56 -1.89 -12.67
CA SER A 40 0.23 -1.17 -13.67
C SER A 40 1.39 -0.46 -12.99
N VAL A 41 2.61 -0.81 -13.38
CA VAL A 41 3.86 -0.23 -12.86
C VAL A 41 4.60 0.46 -13.99
N ASN A 42 4.79 1.78 -13.85
CA ASN A 42 5.68 2.55 -14.69
C ASN A 42 6.90 2.91 -13.86
N LEU A 43 8.08 2.46 -14.24
CA LEU A 43 9.31 2.74 -13.52
C LEU A 43 10.45 3.22 -14.41
N LYS A 44 11.34 3.98 -13.80
CA LYS A 44 12.58 4.44 -14.38
C LYS A 44 13.70 4.22 -13.40
N ALA A 45 14.67 3.39 -13.78
CA ALA A 45 15.87 3.11 -13.02
C ALA A 45 17.04 3.93 -13.53
N TYR A 46 17.84 4.46 -12.63
CA TYR A 46 19.04 5.24 -12.96
C TYR A 46 20.24 4.69 -12.22
N HIS A 47 21.33 4.50 -12.93
CA HIS A 47 22.64 4.32 -12.32
C HIS A 47 23.18 5.70 -11.92
N ALA A 48 23.21 5.98 -10.61
CA ALA A 48 23.77 7.22 -10.07
C ALA A 48 25.28 7.10 -9.84
N ASN A 49 25.95 8.23 -9.63
CA ASN A 49 27.34 8.25 -9.23
C ASN A 49 27.52 7.55 -7.87
N ASN A 50 28.71 7.02 -7.57
CA ASN A 50 29.06 6.29 -6.35
C ASN A 50 28.38 4.91 -6.20
N ASP A 51 28.22 4.18 -7.30
CA ASP A 51 27.64 2.84 -7.29
C ASP A 51 26.26 2.74 -6.62
N ALA A 52 25.47 3.80 -6.75
CA ALA A 52 24.09 3.85 -6.30
C ALA A 52 23.12 3.63 -7.46
N LEU A 53 21.98 3.04 -7.14
CA LEU A 53 20.87 2.83 -8.05
C LEU A 53 19.61 3.51 -7.49
N THR A 54 18.96 4.32 -8.30
CA THR A 54 17.66 4.92 -7.95
C THR A 54 16.58 4.41 -8.88
N VAL A 55 15.47 3.95 -8.31
CA VAL A 55 14.27 3.53 -9.04
C VAL A 55 13.12 4.46 -8.68
N LYS A 56 12.61 5.18 -9.67
CA LYS A 56 11.42 6.04 -9.51
C LYS A 56 10.30 5.57 -10.41
N GLY A 57 9.08 5.72 -9.94
CA GLY A 57 7.94 5.29 -10.74
C GLY A 57 6.59 5.62 -10.15
N SER A 58 5.57 5.01 -10.72
CA SER A 58 4.19 5.06 -10.25
C SER A 58 3.56 3.68 -10.33
N ILE A 59 2.71 3.39 -9.36
CA ILE A 59 1.95 2.15 -9.23
C ILE A 59 0.48 2.51 -9.27
N GLN A 60 -0.32 1.80 -10.06
CA GLN A 60 -1.76 1.98 -10.13
C GLN A 60 -2.45 0.62 -10.14
N THR A 61 -3.52 0.49 -9.36
CA THR A 61 -4.38 -0.70 -9.35
C THR A 61 -5.76 -0.35 -8.79
N LEU A 62 -6.71 -1.27 -8.89
CA LEU A 62 -8.00 -1.21 -8.20
C LEU A 62 -7.95 -2.12 -6.97
N VAL A 63 -8.47 -1.61 -5.87
CA VAL A 63 -8.47 -2.30 -4.58
C VAL A 63 -9.91 -2.40 -4.09
N GLU A 64 -10.31 -3.61 -3.71
CA GLU A 64 -11.58 -3.85 -3.05
C GLU A 64 -11.37 -4.04 -1.55
N GLN A 65 -12.12 -3.28 -0.74
CA GLN A 65 -12.11 -3.33 0.72
C GLN A 65 -13.55 -3.28 1.24
N GLU A 66 -13.77 -3.72 2.47
CA GLU A 66 -15.09 -3.55 3.11
C GLU A 66 -15.28 -2.13 3.66
N CYS A 67 -16.44 -1.55 3.40
CA CYS A 67 -16.84 -0.29 4.05
C CYS A 67 -16.78 -0.44 5.57
N ARG A 68 -16.02 0.40 6.25
CA ARG A 68 -15.85 0.35 7.72
C ARG A 68 -17.14 0.51 8.52
N ARG A 69 -18.23 1.00 7.89
CA ARG A 69 -19.52 1.24 8.53
C ARG A 69 -20.55 0.16 8.25
N CYS A 70 -20.69 -0.28 7.00
CA CYS A 70 -21.77 -1.19 6.61
C CYS A 70 -21.31 -2.51 6.01
N LEU A 71 -20.00 -2.75 5.94
CA LEU A 71 -19.35 -3.97 5.47
C LEU A 71 -19.67 -4.31 3.99
N LYS A 72 -20.20 -3.35 3.24
CA LYS A 72 -20.38 -3.51 1.80
C LYS A 72 -19.01 -3.43 1.11
N PRO A 73 -18.71 -4.28 0.11
CA PRO A 73 -17.50 -4.14 -0.69
C PRO A 73 -17.50 -2.79 -1.41
N VAL A 74 -16.33 -2.16 -1.41
CA VAL A 74 -16.07 -0.85 -2.03
C VAL A 74 -14.80 -0.99 -2.86
N GLU A 75 -14.91 -0.75 -4.15
CA GLU A 75 -13.76 -0.65 -5.03
C GLU A 75 -13.25 0.80 -5.07
N SER A 76 -11.95 0.96 -4.96
CA SER A 76 -11.27 2.24 -5.02
C SER A 76 -10.01 2.17 -5.87
N LYS A 77 -9.70 3.25 -6.58
CA LYS A 77 -8.45 3.37 -7.31
C LYS A 77 -7.33 3.73 -6.35
N MET A 78 -6.30 2.89 -6.31
CA MET A 78 -5.05 3.18 -5.62
C MET A 78 -4.03 3.69 -6.64
N MET A 79 -3.33 4.76 -6.27
CA MET A 79 -2.23 5.31 -7.04
C MET A 79 -1.16 5.80 -6.07
N THR A 80 0.04 5.26 -6.20
CA THR A 80 1.20 5.65 -5.37
C THR A 80 2.45 5.83 -6.20
N LYS A 81 3.45 6.49 -5.61
CA LYS A 81 4.77 6.66 -6.21
C LYS A 81 5.71 5.61 -5.66
N LEU A 82 6.61 5.16 -6.51
CA LEU A 82 7.75 4.33 -6.15
C LEU A 82 9.00 5.22 -6.16
N ASP A 83 9.74 5.27 -5.06
CA ASP A 83 11.01 6.00 -4.94
C ASP A 83 11.97 5.19 -4.05
N LEU A 84 12.80 4.37 -4.70
CA LEU A 84 13.72 3.45 -4.04
C LEU A 84 15.16 3.88 -4.33
N HIS A 85 15.97 3.91 -3.28
CA HIS A 85 17.40 4.20 -3.37
C HIS A 85 18.19 3.01 -2.86
N PHE A 86 19.03 2.46 -3.70
CA PHE A 86 19.88 1.32 -3.40
C PHE A 86 21.34 1.72 -3.43
N THR A 87 22.13 1.21 -2.49
CA THR A 87 23.57 1.34 -2.44
C THR A 87 24.21 0.00 -2.72
N SER A 88 25.28 -0.04 -3.53
CA SER A 88 25.97 -1.30 -3.80
C SER A 88 26.70 -1.80 -2.56
N LYS A 89 26.72 -3.12 -2.36
CA LYS A 89 27.47 -3.74 -1.25
C LYS A 89 28.94 -3.36 -1.27
N GLN A 90 29.52 -3.24 -2.46
CA GLN A 90 30.92 -2.85 -2.68
C GLN A 90 31.20 -1.42 -2.18
N ALA A 91 30.24 -0.51 -2.31
CA ALA A 91 30.39 0.87 -1.82
C ALA A 91 30.24 0.94 -0.28
N LEU A 92 29.46 0.06 0.32
CA LEU A 92 29.24 0.02 1.78
C LEU A 92 30.45 -0.52 2.54
N GLU A 93 31.21 -1.46 1.97
CA GLU A 93 32.45 -1.98 2.60
C GLU A 93 33.50 -0.90 2.82
N THR A 94 33.41 0.21 2.10
CA THR A 94 34.33 1.36 2.19
C THR A 94 33.80 2.52 3.04
N SER A 95 32.56 2.45 3.52
CA SER A 95 31.92 3.51 4.31
C SER A 95 31.40 2.99 5.64
N GLU A 96 31.65 3.70 6.75
CA GLU A 96 31.13 3.40 8.09
C GLU A 96 29.60 3.64 8.23
N LYS A 97 28.84 3.67 7.11
CA LYS A 97 27.42 4.06 7.09
C LYS A 97 26.45 2.87 7.00
N ILE A 98 25.69 2.72 8.04
CA ILE A 98 24.28 2.42 8.30
C ILE A 98 23.64 1.23 7.58
N GLU A 99 23.24 0.23 8.37
CA GLU A 99 22.52 -0.99 8.05
C GLU A 99 21.08 -0.78 7.48
N GLU A 100 20.58 0.44 7.38
CA GLU A 100 19.18 0.74 6.98
C GLU A 100 19.01 1.04 5.50
N GLU A 101 20.08 1.14 4.70
CA GLU A 101 19.98 1.40 3.26
C GLU A 101 19.63 0.12 2.48
N LEU A 102 18.75 0.26 1.47
CA LEU A 102 18.48 -0.83 0.54
C LEU A 102 19.77 -1.18 -0.20
N GLN A 103 20.14 -2.46 -0.16
CA GLN A 103 21.40 -2.93 -0.72
C GLN A 103 21.17 -3.77 -1.96
N PHE A 104 22.09 -3.70 -2.90
CA PHE A 104 22.14 -4.56 -4.06
C PHE A 104 23.57 -4.97 -4.41
N ASP A 105 23.71 -6.00 -5.19
CA ASP A 105 25.01 -6.51 -5.65
C ASP A 105 25.04 -6.55 -7.18
N TRP A 106 26.01 -5.87 -7.75
CA TRP A 106 26.21 -5.84 -9.21
C TRP A 106 26.49 -7.22 -9.81
N SER A 107 27.01 -8.17 -9.03
CA SER A 107 27.32 -9.53 -9.49
C SER A 107 26.08 -10.40 -9.72
N GLN A 108 24.94 -10.04 -9.16
CA GLN A 108 23.69 -10.81 -9.31
C GLN A 108 23.09 -10.72 -10.71
N GLY A 109 23.50 -9.71 -11.51
CA GLY A 109 23.01 -9.51 -12.86
C GLY A 109 21.61 -8.88 -12.94
N GLU A 110 20.71 -9.20 -12.03
CA GLU A 110 19.32 -8.72 -11.96
C GLU A 110 18.96 -8.30 -10.55
N LEU A 111 18.08 -7.29 -10.45
CA LEU A 111 17.51 -6.80 -9.19
C LEU A 111 16.00 -7.01 -9.21
N ASP A 112 15.52 -7.89 -8.34
CA ASP A 112 14.08 -8.11 -8.15
C ASP A 112 13.46 -6.98 -7.32
N LEU A 113 12.37 -6.39 -7.84
CA LEU A 113 11.61 -5.32 -7.21
C LEU A 113 10.25 -5.77 -6.66
N MET A 114 9.86 -7.05 -6.78
CA MET A 114 8.54 -7.53 -6.38
C MET A 114 8.26 -7.30 -4.90
N GLY A 115 9.24 -7.57 -4.03
CA GLY A 115 9.10 -7.35 -2.60
C GLY A 115 8.86 -5.88 -2.23
N TYR A 116 9.56 -4.97 -2.89
CA TYR A 116 9.40 -3.52 -2.68
C TYR A 116 8.06 -3.01 -3.23
N LEU A 117 7.64 -3.51 -4.41
CA LEU A 117 6.33 -3.22 -4.97
C LEU A 117 5.21 -3.62 -4.01
N PHE A 118 5.32 -4.83 -3.44
CA PHE A 118 4.36 -5.33 -2.45
C PHE A 118 4.29 -4.42 -1.20
N GLN A 119 5.45 -4.02 -0.66
CA GLN A 119 5.51 -3.12 0.49
C GLN A 119 4.85 -1.77 0.19
N GLU A 120 5.13 -1.18 -0.97
CA GLU A 120 4.54 0.09 -1.37
C GLU A 120 3.01 0.00 -1.53
N ILE A 121 2.51 -1.11 -2.08
CA ILE A 121 1.06 -1.33 -2.17
C ILE A 121 0.45 -1.39 -0.77
N VAL A 122 0.98 -2.24 0.12
CA VAL A 122 0.42 -2.43 1.47
C VAL A 122 0.46 -1.14 2.29
N LEU A 123 1.54 -0.36 2.19
CA LEU A 123 1.70 0.90 2.94
C LEU A 123 0.77 2.01 2.44
N ASN A 124 0.37 1.98 1.18
CA ASN A 124 -0.45 3.04 0.58
C ASN A 124 -1.94 2.67 0.45
N ILE A 125 -2.35 1.49 0.87
CA ILE A 125 -3.76 1.12 0.96
C ILE A 125 -4.46 2.03 1.98
N PRO A 126 -5.62 2.64 1.63
CA PRO A 126 -6.40 3.39 2.60
C PRO A 126 -6.78 2.50 3.80
N ALA A 127 -6.41 2.93 5.02
CA ALA A 127 -6.72 2.16 6.22
C ALA A 127 -8.24 2.01 6.45
N PHE A 128 -9.02 2.96 5.93
CA PHE A 128 -10.48 2.96 6.08
C PHE A 128 -11.15 3.49 4.82
N VAL A 129 -12.11 2.72 4.31
CA VAL A 129 -12.96 3.14 3.20
C VAL A 129 -14.42 3.22 3.63
N GLU A 130 -15.16 4.12 3.02
CA GLU A 130 -16.60 4.29 3.21
C GLU A 130 -17.29 4.20 1.86
N CYS A 131 -18.38 3.46 1.77
CA CYS A 131 -19.13 3.33 0.51
C CYS A 131 -19.82 4.63 0.10
N ASP A 132 -20.09 5.51 1.08
CA ASP A 132 -20.69 6.83 0.91
C ASP A 132 -20.44 7.65 2.17
N GLN A 133 -20.29 8.99 2.05
CA GLN A 133 -20.09 9.90 3.20
C GLN A 133 -21.29 9.87 4.14
N SER A 134 -22.49 9.67 3.62
CA SER A 134 -23.75 9.54 4.36
C SER A 134 -24.03 8.12 4.86
N CYS A 135 -23.09 7.18 4.71
CA CYS A 135 -23.29 5.80 5.11
C CYS A 135 -23.71 5.68 6.58
N ARG A 136 -24.88 5.09 6.83
CA ARG A 136 -25.46 4.92 8.17
C ARG A 136 -24.92 3.69 8.90
N GLY A 137 -24.16 2.85 8.22
CA GLY A 137 -23.52 1.69 8.82
C GLY A 137 -24.49 0.53 9.09
N ILE A 138 -24.09 -0.31 10.06
CA ILE A 138 -24.88 -1.41 10.60
C ILE A 138 -25.37 -1.06 12.00
N CYS A 139 -26.52 -1.58 12.37
CA CYS A 139 -27.04 -1.42 13.73
C CYS A 139 -26.18 -2.18 14.74
N ALA A 140 -25.70 -1.52 15.78
CA ALA A 140 -24.90 -2.13 16.85
C ALA A 140 -25.67 -3.17 17.69
N GLY A 141 -27.02 -3.19 17.63
CA GLY A 141 -27.85 -4.15 18.33
C GLY A 141 -28.14 -5.42 17.54
N CYS A 142 -28.59 -5.29 16.28
CA CYS A 142 -29.05 -6.42 15.48
C CYS A 142 -28.25 -6.68 14.19
N GLY A 143 -27.22 -5.88 13.88
CA GLY A 143 -26.40 -6.06 12.68
C GLY A 143 -27.06 -5.65 11.35
N ARG A 144 -28.31 -5.16 11.36
CA ARG A 144 -28.99 -4.73 10.13
C ARG A 144 -28.28 -3.55 9.48
N ASN A 145 -28.18 -3.57 8.15
CA ASN A 145 -27.64 -2.46 7.38
C ASN A 145 -28.66 -1.29 7.37
N LEU A 146 -28.30 -0.21 8.04
CA LEU A 146 -29.15 0.98 8.23
C LEU A 146 -29.30 1.84 6.97
N ASN A 147 -28.52 1.58 5.92
CA ASN A 147 -28.71 2.20 4.61
C ASN A 147 -29.91 1.61 3.86
N LYS A 148 -30.28 0.36 4.18
CA LYS A 148 -31.35 -0.37 3.51
C LYS A 148 -32.63 -0.45 4.32
N LEU A 149 -32.52 -0.60 5.64
CA LEU A 149 -33.65 -0.87 6.55
C LEU A 149 -33.52 -0.01 7.81
N LYS A 150 -34.69 0.46 8.31
CA LYS A 150 -34.78 1.04 9.65
C LYS A 150 -34.67 -0.07 10.70
N CYS A 151 -34.20 0.29 11.88
CA CYS A 151 -34.07 -0.60 13.01
C CYS A 151 -34.79 0.03 14.23
N ASP A 152 -35.57 -0.77 14.92
CA ASP A 152 -36.30 -0.38 16.13
C ASP A 152 -35.59 -0.89 17.41
N CYS A 153 -34.32 -1.25 17.33
CA CYS A 153 -33.55 -1.62 18.51
C CYS A 153 -33.41 -0.43 19.45
N PRO A 154 -33.61 -0.66 20.77
CA PRO A 154 -33.36 0.39 21.74
C PRO A 154 -31.91 0.85 21.70
N GLU A 155 -31.68 2.17 21.80
CA GLU A 155 -30.33 2.70 21.96
C GLU A 155 -29.69 2.09 23.23
N LYS A 156 -28.49 1.55 23.07
CA LYS A 156 -27.74 1.04 24.23
C LYS A 156 -27.42 2.19 25.15
N ALA A 157 -27.79 2.03 26.44
CA ALA A 157 -27.41 2.97 27.49
C ALA A 157 -25.87 3.16 27.45
N THR A 158 -25.43 4.40 27.52
CA THR A 158 -24.03 4.72 27.61
C THR A 158 -23.45 4.12 28.89
N ASP A 159 -22.26 3.49 28.81
CA ASP A 159 -21.59 2.96 30.00
C ASP A 159 -21.38 4.11 31.01
N PRO A 160 -21.83 3.93 32.28
CA PRO A 160 -21.73 4.98 33.30
C PRO A 160 -20.34 5.58 33.50
N ARG A 161 -19.31 4.81 33.19
CA ARG A 161 -17.90 5.29 33.25
C ARG A 161 -17.62 6.47 32.32
N TRP A 162 -18.36 6.60 31.22
CA TRP A 162 -18.22 7.69 30.25
C TRP A 162 -19.02 8.96 30.60
N ASN A 163 -19.87 8.92 31.66
CA ASN A 163 -20.69 10.08 32.06
C ASN A 163 -19.87 11.31 32.44
N VAL A 164 -18.60 11.13 32.85
CA VAL A 164 -17.68 12.23 33.15
C VAL A 164 -17.35 13.04 31.89
N LEU A 165 -17.22 12.38 30.74
CA LEU A 165 -16.92 13.03 29.45
C LEU A 165 -18.14 13.82 28.95
N LEU A 166 -19.36 13.30 29.13
CA LEU A 166 -20.57 14.00 28.74
C LEU A 166 -20.78 15.32 29.51
N LYS A 167 -20.36 15.40 30.77
CA LYS A 167 -20.41 16.62 31.58
C LYS A 167 -19.43 17.69 31.10
N ASN A 168 -18.31 17.29 30.50
CA ASN A 168 -17.26 18.21 30.03
C ASN A 168 -17.49 18.71 28.60
N SER A 169 -18.31 18.02 27.78
CA SER A 169 -18.62 18.44 26.40
C SER A 169 -19.64 19.58 26.29
N ASN A 170 -20.29 19.96 27.41
CA ASN A 170 -21.28 21.05 27.48
C ASN A 170 -20.71 22.36 28.05
N LYS A 171 -19.38 22.55 27.99
CA LYS A 171 -18.73 23.84 28.36
C LYS A 171 -18.18 24.54 27.15
#